data_9d1296051c9931f639f7df846a9c2913
#
_entry.id   9d1296051c9931f639f7df846a9c2913
#
_cell.length_a   1.000
_cell.length_b   1.000
_cell.length_c   1.000
_cell.angle_alpha   90.00
_cell.angle_beta   90.00
_cell.angle_gamma   90.00
#
_symmetry.space_group_name_H-M   'P 1'
#
loop_
_entity.id
_entity.type
_entity.pdbx_description
1 polymer ?
#
loop_
_entity_poly.entity_id
_entity_poly.type
_entity_poly.pdbx_seq_one_letter_code
_entity_poly.pdbx_strand_id
1 'polypeptide(L)'
;LMRDILRIFSQQKEKIKIKIHLLEFSKVLKSYQKEKLKHYFHELKWYNNIFKIKDQLNDNPTIIISNEFFDCLPINQYKFYKTKNIYTKKIVRLDKNNFFSMNKF
;
A
#
# COMPACT_ATOMS: atom_id res chain seq x y z
N LEU A 1 2.74 8.12 11.43
CA LEU A 1 3.03 8.81 10.18
C LEU A 1 1.89 9.74 9.75
N MET A 2 0.70 9.25 9.29
CA MET A 2 -0.35 10.13 8.75
C MET A 2 -0.86 11.16 9.78
N ARG A 3 -1.07 10.76 11.02
CA ARG A 3 -1.45 11.67 12.10
C ARG A 3 -0.46 12.82 12.28
N ASP A 4 0.84 12.56 12.18
CA ASP A 4 1.87 13.57 12.38
C ASP A 4 1.94 14.54 11.19
N ILE A 5 1.77 14.01 9.99
CA ILE A 5 1.65 14.82 8.77
C ILE A 5 0.46 15.79 8.89
N LEU A 6 -0.72 15.27 9.24
CA LEU A 6 -1.93 16.08 9.42
C LEU A 6 -1.78 17.14 10.52
N ARG A 7 -1.10 16.78 11.62
CA ARG A 7 -0.82 17.73 12.70
C ARG A 7 0.02 18.90 12.20
N ILE A 8 1.07 18.64 11.41
CA ILE A 8 1.93 19.67 10.84
C ILE A 8 1.12 20.58 9.90
N PHE A 9 0.32 20.01 9.03
CA PHE A 9 -0.52 20.80 8.12
C PHE A 9 -1.56 21.64 8.84
N SER A 10 -2.13 21.12 9.93
CA SER A 10 -3.09 21.87 10.74
C SER A 10 -2.48 23.08 11.47
N GLN A 11 -1.15 23.11 11.64
CA GLN A 11 -0.43 24.21 12.28
C GLN A 11 0.00 25.31 11.28
N GLN A 12 -0.14 25.08 9.98
CA GLN A 12 0.21 26.08 8.98
C GLN A 12 -0.78 27.26 9.01
N LYS A 13 -0.23 28.47 8.88
CA LYS A 13 -1.03 29.70 8.85
C LYS A 13 -1.95 29.76 7.63
N GLU A 14 -1.48 29.25 6.52
CA GLU A 14 -2.28 29.13 5.29
C GLU A 14 -3.12 27.87 5.33
N LYS A 15 -4.42 28.01 5.17
CA LYS A 15 -5.35 26.87 5.12
C LYS A 15 -5.27 26.17 3.77
N ILE A 16 -4.25 25.36 3.59
CA ILE A 16 -4.10 24.53 2.39
C ILE A 16 -5.18 23.43 2.42
N LYS A 17 -6.02 23.41 1.39
CA LYS A 17 -7.02 22.36 1.25
C LYS A 17 -6.37 21.11 0.68
N ILE A 18 -6.25 20.06 1.50
CA ILE A 18 -5.62 18.79 1.14
C ILE A 18 -6.69 17.71 1.06
N LYS A 19 -6.63 16.91 -0.01
CA LYS A 19 -7.38 15.65 -0.12
C LYS A 19 -6.43 14.50 0.17
N ILE A 20 -6.83 13.60 1.04
CA ILE A 20 -5.99 12.49 1.49
C ILE A 20 -6.64 11.17 1.11
N HIS A 21 -5.91 10.38 0.33
CA HIS A 21 -6.31 9.08 -0.13
C HIS A 21 -5.48 8.01 0.57
N LEU A 22 -6.11 7.19 1.39
CA LEU A 22 -5.47 6.13 2.16
C LEU A 22 -5.76 4.77 1.54
N LEU A 23 -4.72 4.01 1.21
CA LEU A 23 -4.84 2.64 0.75
C LEU A 23 -4.63 1.70 1.94
N GLU A 24 -5.70 0.99 2.33
CA GLU A 24 -5.68 0.06 3.45
C GLU A 24 -6.58 -1.15 3.16
N PHE A 25 -6.00 -2.34 3.17
CA PHE A 25 -6.71 -3.60 2.90
C PHE A 25 -7.36 -4.19 4.15
N SER A 26 -6.75 -3.98 5.31
CA SER A 26 -7.26 -4.48 6.58
C SER A 26 -8.47 -3.67 7.04
N LYS A 27 -9.60 -4.33 7.21
CA LYS A 27 -10.83 -3.71 7.77
C LYS A 27 -10.59 -3.18 9.20
N VAL A 28 -9.83 -3.91 9.99
CA VAL A 28 -9.51 -3.57 11.39
C VAL A 28 -8.64 -2.32 11.42
N LEU A 29 -7.55 -2.29 10.66
CA LEU A 29 -6.66 -1.13 10.60
C LEU A 29 -7.38 0.09 10.03
N LYS A 30 -8.23 -0.08 9.04
CA LYS A 30 -9.05 0.99 8.48
C LYS A 30 -9.97 1.62 9.53
N SER A 31 -10.62 0.80 10.37
CA SER A 31 -11.48 1.30 11.46
C SER A 31 -10.67 2.06 12.50
N TYR A 32 -9.53 1.53 12.89
CA TYR A 32 -8.61 2.19 13.80
C TYR A 32 -8.09 3.52 13.23
N GLN A 33 -7.69 3.56 11.97
CA GLN A 33 -7.25 4.79 11.30
C GLN A 33 -8.37 5.84 11.29
N LYS A 34 -9.60 5.46 10.97
CA LYS A 34 -10.75 6.37 10.98
C LYS A 34 -10.95 6.99 12.36
N GLU A 35 -10.90 6.18 13.41
CA GLU A 35 -11.03 6.65 14.79
C GLU A 35 -9.90 7.64 15.17
N LYS A 36 -8.66 7.32 14.82
CA LYS A 36 -7.50 8.16 15.14
C LYS A 36 -7.44 9.46 14.32
N LEU A 37 -8.04 9.50 13.16
CA LEU A 37 -7.97 10.63 12.23
C LEU A 37 -9.25 11.47 12.18
N LYS A 38 -10.30 11.10 12.90
CA LYS A 38 -11.61 11.77 12.87
C LYS A 38 -11.58 13.27 13.26
N HIS A 39 -10.59 13.69 14.02
CA HIS A 39 -10.47 15.08 14.50
C HIS A 39 -9.80 16.03 13.49
N TYR A 40 -9.29 15.51 12.39
CA TYR A 40 -8.67 16.33 11.37
C TYR A 40 -9.69 16.74 10.30
N PHE A 41 -9.83 18.04 10.05
CA PHE A 41 -10.79 18.63 9.12
C PHE A 41 -10.38 18.52 7.64
N HIS A 42 -9.70 17.43 7.26
CA HIS A 42 -9.31 17.18 5.88
C HIS A 42 -10.23 16.15 5.22
N GLU A 43 -10.33 16.21 3.91
CA GLU A 43 -11.08 15.23 3.15
C GLU A 43 -10.28 13.91 3.11
N LEU A 44 -10.68 12.96 3.96
CA LEU A 44 -10.06 11.65 4.11
C LEU A 44 -10.89 10.58 3.41
N LYS A 45 -10.29 9.86 2.48
CA LYS A 45 -10.94 8.72 1.79
C LYS A 45 -10.08 7.47 1.89
N TRP A 46 -10.72 6.33 2.15
CA TRP A 46 -10.06 5.01 2.25
C TRP A 46 -10.40 4.12 1.08
N TYR A 47 -9.40 3.49 0.54
CA TYR A 47 -9.51 2.57 -0.59
C TYR A 47 -8.91 1.21 -0.25
N ASN A 48 -9.40 0.18 -0.90
CA ASN A 48 -8.84 -1.17 -0.90
C ASN A 48 -8.26 -1.56 -2.27
N ASN A 49 -8.20 -0.61 -3.20
CA ASN A 49 -7.66 -0.81 -4.54
C ASN A 49 -7.03 0.50 -5.03
N ILE A 50 -5.77 0.41 -5.46
CA ILE A 50 -5.00 1.56 -5.93
C ILE A 50 -5.58 2.19 -7.20
N PHE A 51 -6.18 1.39 -8.07
CA PHE A 51 -6.77 1.92 -9.31
C PHE A 51 -7.92 2.90 -9.06
N LYS A 52 -8.67 2.69 -7.97
CA LYS A 52 -9.72 3.62 -7.55
C LYS A 52 -9.17 4.97 -7.06
N ILE A 53 -7.93 5.01 -6.61
CA ILE A 53 -7.26 6.27 -6.22
C ILE A 53 -6.88 7.03 -7.48
N LYS A 54 -6.33 6.35 -8.49
CA LYS A 54 -5.89 6.97 -9.74
C LYS A 54 -6.99 7.84 -10.34
N ASP A 55 -8.23 7.34 -10.36
CA ASP A 55 -9.38 8.06 -10.92
C ASP A 55 -9.77 9.32 -10.12
N GLN A 56 -9.23 9.49 -8.91
CA GLN A 56 -9.49 10.63 -8.03
C GLN A 56 -8.38 11.69 -8.01
N LEU A 57 -7.21 11.38 -8.59
CA LEU A 57 -6.06 12.29 -8.49
C LEU A 57 -6.18 13.50 -9.43
N ASN A 58 -6.87 13.35 -10.55
CA ASN A 58 -6.97 14.37 -11.59
C ASN A 58 -5.58 14.96 -11.90
N ASP A 59 -5.51 16.17 -12.41
CA ASP A 59 -4.27 16.90 -12.73
C ASP A 59 -3.69 17.70 -11.55
N ASN A 60 -4.13 17.40 -10.33
CA ASN A 60 -3.63 18.09 -9.14
C ASN A 60 -2.23 17.59 -8.74
N PRO A 61 -1.37 18.47 -8.21
CA PRO A 61 -0.10 18.06 -7.63
C PRO A 61 -0.32 16.99 -6.57
N THR A 62 0.38 15.86 -6.68
CA THR A 62 0.17 14.69 -5.84
C THR A 62 1.48 14.24 -5.20
N ILE A 63 1.45 14.00 -3.89
CA ILE A 63 2.54 13.39 -3.14
C ILE A 63 2.12 12.00 -2.73
N ILE A 64 2.94 10.99 -3.08
CA ILE A 64 2.72 9.59 -2.70
C ILE A 64 3.71 9.25 -1.60
N ILE A 65 3.18 8.80 -0.46
CA ILE A 65 3.98 8.36 0.69
C ILE A 65 3.70 6.88 0.94
N SER A 66 4.76 6.08 0.94
CA SER A 66 4.71 4.64 1.21
C SER A 66 5.81 4.30 2.22
N ASN A 67 5.42 3.72 3.36
CA ASN A 67 6.36 3.22 4.37
C ASN A 67 6.10 1.72 4.57
N GLU A 68 7.09 0.88 4.24
CA GLU A 68 7.03 -0.60 4.36
C GLU A 68 5.79 -1.26 3.72
N PHE A 69 5.12 -0.53 2.85
CA PHE A 69 3.88 -1.00 2.23
C PHE A 69 4.12 -2.18 1.29
N PHE A 70 5.21 -2.15 0.53
CA PHE A 70 5.51 -3.19 -0.46
C PHE A 70 5.92 -4.51 0.18
N ASP A 71 6.47 -4.48 1.38
CA ASP A 71 6.91 -5.66 2.12
C ASP A 71 5.73 -6.55 2.56
N CYS A 72 4.55 -5.94 2.69
CA CYS A 72 3.31 -6.64 3.04
C CYS A 72 2.57 -7.22 1.83
N LEU A 73 3.00 -6.92 0.61
CA LEU A 73 2.34 -7.38 -0.59
C LEU A 73 2.85 -8.76 -1.02
N PRO A 74 1.97 -9.63 -1.53
CA PRO A 74 2.41 -10.91 -2.08
C PRO A 74 3.28 -10.68 -3.31
N ILE A 75 4.50 -11.21 -3.28
CA ILE A 75 5.44 -11.12 -4.38
C ILE A 75 5.49 -12.41 -5.19
N ASN A 76 5.70 -12.29 -6.49
CA ASN A 76 6.05 -13.40 -7.35
C ASN A 76 7.51 -13.26 -7.77
N GLN A 77 8.30 -14.29 -7.55
CA GLN A 77 9.69 -14.36 -8.01
C GLN A 77 9.76 -15.18 -9.29
N TYR A 78 10.45 -14.65 -10.29
CA TYR A 78 10.66 -15.33 -11.57
C TYR A 78 12.15 -15.41 -11.88
N LYS A 79 12.56 -16.53 -12.48
CA LYS A 79 13.89 -16.70 -13.06
C LYS A 79 13.76 -16.80 -14.57
N PHE A 80 14.56 -16.05 -15.29
CA PHE A 80 14.63 -16.10 -16.73
C PHE A 80 15.77 -17.03 -17.18
N TYR A 81 15.46 -18.00 -18.02
CA TYR A 81 16.42 -18.91 -18.62
C TYR A 81 16.66 -18.47 -20.07
N LYS A 82 17.77 -17.77 -20.32
CA LYS A 82 18.13 -17.25 -21.64
C LYS A 82 18.19 -18.34 -22.73
N THR A 83 18.77 -19.51 -22.41
CA THR A 83 18.94 -20.64 -23.34
C THR A 83 17.59 -21.20 -23.83
N LYS A 84 16.54 -21.08 -23.06
CA LYS A 84 15.22 -21.62 -23.38
C LYS A 84 14.19 -20.51 -23.67
N ASN A 85 14.58 -19.27 -23.50
CA ASN A 85 13.70 -18.09 -23.61
C ASN A 85 12.39 -18.20 -22.79
N ILE A 86 12.48 -18.75 -21.57
CA ILE A 86 11.33 -18.97 -20.69
C ILE A 86 11.54 -18.35 -19.31
N TYR A 87 10.43 -17.97 -18.68
CA TYR A 87 10.37 -17.59 -17.27
C TYR A 87 9.80 -18.74 -16.44
N THR A 88 10.44 -19.05 -15.32
CA THR A 88 9.91 -19.99 -14.32
C THR A 88 9.58 -19.24 -13.04
N LYS A 89 8.39 -19.51 -12.48
CA LYS A 89 7.96 -18.93 -11.22
C LYS A 89 8.46 -19.76 -10.05
N LYS A 90 9.05 -19.12 -9.05
CA LYS A 90 9.38 -19.76 -7.78
C LYS A 90 8.11 -20.01 -6.96
N ILE A 91 7.93 -21.23 -6.50
CA ILE A 91 6.76 -21.63 -5.71
C ILE A 91 7.25 -22.20 -4.38
N VAL A 92 6.61 -21.78 -3.29
CA VAL A 92 6.76 -22.41 -1.98
C VAL A 92 5.71 -23.51 -1.87
N ARG A 93 6.12 -24.72 -1.51
CA ARG A 93 5.22 -25.88 -1.32
C ARG A 93 5.47 -26.51 0.04
N LEU A 94 4.48 -27.22 0.54
CA LEU A 94 4.69 -28.15 1.63
C LEU A 94 5.25 -29.45 1.04
N ASP A 95 6.30 -29.96 1.65
CA ASP A 95 6.82 -31.29 1.33
C ASP A 95 5.96 -32.39 2.00
N LYS A 96 6.33 -33.65 1.77
CA LYS A 96 5.61 -34.80 2.35
C LYS A 96 5.60 -34.84 3.88
N ASN A 97 6.50 -34.11 4.53
CA ASN A 97 6.64 -34.01 5.97
C ASN A 97 6.04 -32.71 6.53
N ASN A 98 5.24 -32.00 5.73
CA ASN A 98 4.66 -30.70 6.07
C ASN A 98 5.65 -29.56 6.33
N PHE A 99 6.87 -29.66 5.86
CA PHE A 99 7.84 -28.58 5.88
C PHE A 99 7.72 -27.72 4.61
N PHE A 100 7.90 -26.43 4.78
CA PHE A 100 7.97 -25.53 3.64
C PHE A 100 9.22 -25.80 2.81
N SER A 101 9.02 -26.14 1.57
CA SER A 101 10.09 -26.28 0.58
C SER A 101 9.96 -25.26 -0.53
N MET A 102 11.08 -24.75 -0.99
CA MET A 102 11.11 -23.88 -2.19
C MET A 102 11.62 -24.72 -3.36
N ASN A 103 10.86 -24.74 -4.45
CA ASN A 103 11.39 -25.30 -5.69
C ASN A 103 12.66 -24.53 -6.06
N LYS A 104 13.80 -25.24 -6.10
CA LYS A 104 15.01 -24.71 -6.71
C LYS A 104 14.68 -24.46 -8.19
N PHE A 105 15.11 -23.33 -8.69
CA PHE A 105 14.97 -23.02 -10.11
C PHE A 105 15.72 -24.05 -10.96
#